data_1f7c9732d7a34bc63a8a16dd892ab3bb
#
_entry.id   1f7c9732d7a34bc63a8a16dd892ab3bb
#
_cell.length_a   1.000
_cell.length_b   1.000
_cell.length_c   1.000
_cell.angle_alpha   90.00
_cell.angle_beta   90.00
_cell.angle_gamma   90.00
#
_symmetry.space_group_name_H-M   'P 1'
#
loop_
_entity.id
_entity.type
_entity.pdbx_description
1 polymer ?
#
loop_
_entity_poly.entity_id
_entity_poly.type
_entity_poly.pdbx_seq_one_letter_code
_entity_poly.pdbx_strand_id
1 'polypeptide(L)'
;MKFPRLASFIKTSLQRAETATRKAVPLLDRGLEMHREMPGPKLFVLWLLLILFLLVIWAYFAPIDMVVRGQGRIVPSDHNQIIQHLEGGIVSTIAVREGAAVRKDQILITIKDVRASSDQGEGRVKLLGLRTRVARLTAEANGATQLSLPADIPLDAAAVQSEQAAFIARQSKLNGELNILREQSTQRQAELSETTSRQKSLTDEYNLAQQQYQLVHAMYVKSAASQLEDIQAQSKAQDVRSRLNATSAMIPRLRAAISEAQAKVADGVSRFRAEARADLTTAETELARLSEEMKSRNDRVLRSEVKAPMDGVVNRIFVNTVGGVVKPGDPILEMTPIDDKVVVEANVNPTDRAELAIGKPARVKVTAYDYGVYGSMQGVVTEISADTVPEERGERHYRVKIEVTRDMEHLKNADNGTPLMPGMTATADIVVGRRTVWQYLMSPLNRFTQTALREPR
;
A
#
# COMPACT_ATOMS: atom_id res chain seq x y z
N MET A 1 -34.07 -16.69 -56.84
CA MET A 1 -33.04 -17.72 -57.07
C MET A 1 -33.59 -19.07 -56.61
N LYS A 2 -33.64 -20.03 -57.51
CA LYS A 2 -34.28 -21.32 -57.36
C LYS A 2 -33.42 -22.27 -56.52
N PHE A 3 -33.98 -22.88 -55.49
CA PHE A 3 -33.32 -23.92 -54.69
C PHE A 3 -33.68 -25.32 -55.25
N PRO A 4 -32.78 -26.00 -55.96
CA PRO A 4 -33.05 -27.34 -56.52
C PRO A 4 -32.53 -28.50 -55.65
N ARG A 5 -32.12 -28.28 -54.37
CA ARG A 5 -31.54 -29.35 -53.56
C ARG A 5 -32.45 -30.02 -52.51
N LEU A 6 -33.65 -29.50 -52.28
CA LEU A 6 -34.60 -30.10 -51.33
C LEU A 6 -35.40 -31.27 -51.86
N ALA A 7 -35.61 -31.32 -53.19
CA ALA A 7 -36.47 -32.36 -53.82
C ALA A 7 -35.77 -33.73 -53.94
N SER A 8 -34.44 -33.77 -53.98
CA SER A 8 -33.69 -35.06 -54.03
C SER A 8 -33.58 -35.75 -52.66
N PHE A 9 -33.59 -34.98 -51.58
CA PHE A 9 -33.48 -35.54 -50.21
C PHE A 9 -34.79 -36.20 -49.73
N ILE A 10 -35.91 -35.65 -50.14
CA ILE A 10 -37.24 -36.22 -49.81
C ILE A 10 -37.51 -37.51 -50.59
N LYS A 11 -37.02 -37.62 -51.83
CA LYS A 11 -37.19 -38.86 -52.61
C LYS A 11 -36.36 -40.04 -52.06
N THR A 12 -35.16 -39.79 -51.51
CA THR A 12 -34.29 -40.82 -50.95
C THR A 12 -34.77 -41.28 -49.57
N SER A 13 -35.43 -40.41 -48.78
CA SER A 13 -35.98 -40.79 -47.50
C SER A 13 -37.30 -41.58 -47.63
N LEU A 14 -38.12 -41.29 -48.63
CA LEU A 14 -39.32 -42.07 -48.94
C LEU A 14 -39.02 -43.46 -49.46
N GLN A 15 -38.00 -43.63 -50.30
CA GLN A 15 -37.60 -45.00 -50.77
C GLN A 15 -36.98 -45.84 -49.68
N ARG A 16 -36.28 -45.25 -48.66
CA ARG A 16 -35.83 -46.00 -47.46
C ARG A 16 -36.95 -46.34 -46.50
N ALA A 17 -38.00 -45.56 -46.41
CA ALA A 17 -39.17 -45.92 -45.62
C ALA A 17 -39.98 -47.07 -46.23
N GLU A 18 -40.12 -47.11 -47.56
CA GLU A 18 -40.83 -48.22 -48.24
C GLU A 18 -40.10 -49.57 -48.14
N THR A 19 -38.79 -49.58 -48.15
CA THR A 19 -38.01 -50.82 -47.99
C THR A 19 -37.95 -51.30 -46.54
N ALA A 20 -38.11 -50.42 -45.56
CA ALA A 20 -38.20 -50.79 -44.14
C ALA A 20 -39.55 -51.36 -43.78
N THR A 21 -40.68 -50.85 -44.36
CA THR A 21 -42.00 -51.40 -44.14
C THR A 21 -42.19 -52.77 -44.78
N ARG A 22 -41.53 -53.07 -45.91
CA ARG A 22 -41.65 -54.35 -46.56
C ARG A 22 -40.97 -55.53 -45.82
N LYS A 23 -39.97 -55.24 -44.95
CA LYS A 23 -39.31 -56.25 -44.09
C LYS A 23 -39.95 -56.42 -42.71
N ALA A 24 -40.80 -55.50 -42.30
CA ALA A 24 -41.47 -55.54 -40.99
C ALA A 24 -42.85 -56.21 -41.03
N VAL A 25 -43.47 -56.35 -42.23
CA VAL A 25 -44.79 -56.95 -42.41
C VAL A 25 -44.88 -58.37 -41.89
N PRO A 26 -43.89 -59.29 -42.07
CA PRO A 26 -44.04 -60.67 -41.58
C PRO A 26 -43.89 -60.81 -40.04
N LEU A 27 -43.36 -59.80 -39.37
CA LEU A 27 -43.21 -59.82 -37.88
C LEU A 27 -44.49 -59.23 -37.21
N LEU A 28 -45.16 -58.32 -37.86
CA LEU A 28 -46.46 -57.78 -37.40
C LEU A 28 -47.59 -58.78 -37.58
N ASP A 29 -47.61 -59.56 -38.67
CA ASP A 29 -48.63 -60.61 -38.87
C ASP A 29 -48.52 -61.75 -37.83
N ARG A 30 -47.31 -62.12 -37.40
CA ARG A 30 -47.13 -63.08 -36.29
C ARG A 30 -47.59 -62.53 -34.94
N GLY A 31 -47.48 -61.22 -34.72
CA GLY A 31 -47.99 -60.52 -33.53
C GLY A 31 -49.49 -60.41 -33.53
N LEU A 32 -50.10 -60.20 -34.71
CA LEU A 32 -51.52 -60.08 -34.88
C LEU A 32 -52.30 -61.46 -34.85
N GLU A 33 -51.61 -62.53 -35.24
CA GLU A 33 -52.23 -63.90 -35.09
C GLU A 33 -52.21 -64.33 -33.59
N MET A 34 -51.26 -63.92 -32.79
CA MET A 34 -51.26 -64.16 -31.32
C MET A 34 -52.34 -63.30 -30.61
N HIS A 35 -52.84 -62.22 -31.24
CA HIS A 35 -53.84 -61.34 -30.69
C HIS A 35 -55.30 -61.87 -30.95
N ARG A 36 -55.46 -62.82 -31.83
CA ARG A 36 -56.78 -63.28 -32.24
C ARG A 36 -57.40 -64.35 -31.32
N GLU A 37 -56.61 -64.87 -30.39
CA GLU A 37 -57.05 -65.89 -29.43
C GLU A 37 -57.20 -65.42 -27.98
N MET A 38 -56.96 -64.14 -27.71
CA MET A 38 -57.08 -63.59 -26.35
C MET A 38 -58.49 -62.99 -26.16
N PRO A 39 -59.23 -63.44 -25.15
CA PRO A 39 -60.54 -62.85 -24.86
C PRO A 39 -60.40 -61.40 -24.47
N GLY A 40 -61.17 -60.47 -25.04
CA GLY A 40 -61.03 -59.00 -24.94
C GLY A 40 -60.68 -58.43 -23.56
N PRO A 41 -61.25 -58.90 -22.44
CA PRO A 41 -60.92 -58.39 -21.12
C PRO A 41 -59.51 -58.71 -20.69
N LYS A 42 -58.87 -59.80 -21.10
CA LYS A 42 -57.49 -60.15 -20.75
C LYS A 42 -56.49 -59.30 -21.48
N LEU A 43 -56.76 -58.93 -22.71
CA LEU A 43 -55.88 -58.05 -23.48
C LEU A 43 -55.89 -56.62 -22.93
N PHE A 44 -57.03 -56.13 -22.50
CA PHE A 44 -57.18 -54.86 -21.85
C PHE A 44 -56.42 -54.81 -20.51
N VAL A 45 -56.50 -55.87 -19.69
CA VAL A 45 -55.73 -55.99 -18.42
C VAL A 45 -54.26 -56.05 -18.70
N LEU A 46 -53.76 -56.72 -19.75
CA LEU A 46 -52.38 -56.80 -20.12
C LEU A 46 -51.85 -55.40 -20.53
N TRP A 47 -52.57 -54.65 -21.30
CA TRP A 47 -52.27 -53.29 -21.67
C TRP A 47 -52.26 -52.36 -20.45
N LEU A 48 -53.22 -52.50 -19.55
CA LEU A 48 -53.20 -51.70 -18.28
C LEU A 48 -51.99 -52.03 -17.40
N LEU A 49 -51.61 -53.31 -17.28
CA LEU A 49 -50.41 -53.73 -16.57
C LEU A 49 -49.16 -53.21 -17.23
N LEU A 50 -49.07 -53.19 -18.56
CA LEU A 50 -47.92 -52.67 -19.30
C LEU A 50 -47.81 -51.16 -19.10
N ILE A 51 -48.90 -50.40 -19.13
CA ILE A 51 -48.91 -48.97 -18.87
C ILE A 51 -48.49 -48.71 -17.42
N LEU A 52 -49.01 -49.46 -16.46
CA LEU A 52 -48.68 -49.34 -15.07
C LEU A 52 -47.17 -49.65 -14.83
N PHE A 53 -46.65 -50.66 -15.48
CA PHE A 53 -45.23 -51.03 -15.42
C PHE A 53 -44.34 -49.94 -16.01
N LEU A 54 -44.70 -49.38 -17.15
CA LEU A 54 -44.03 -48.24 -17.77
C LEU A 54 -44.08 -47.00 -16.87
N LEU A 55 -45.19 -46.73 -16.20
CA LEU A 55 -45.36 -45.61 -15.27
C LEU A 55 -44.51 -45.80 -14.02
N VAL A 56 -44.38 -47.03 -13.50
CA VAL A 56 -43.47 -47.32 -12.38
C VAL A 56 -42.03 -47.13 -12.79
N ILE A 57 -41.61 -47.60 -13.97
CA ILE A 57 -40.26 -47.36 -14.50
C ILE A 57 -40.02 -45.84 -14.66
N TRP A 58 -40.97 -45.12 -15.26
CA TRP A 58 -40.87 -43.68 -15.39
C TRP A 58 -40.75 -42.99 -14.01
N ALA A 59 -41.56 -43.37 -13.03
CA ALA A 59 -41.53 -42.84 -11.67
C ALA A 59 -40.19 -43.12 -10.94
N TYR A 60 -39.55 -44.23 -11.29
CA TYR A 60 -38.22 -44.57 -10.75
C TYR A 60 -37.10 -43.68 -11.30
N PHE A 61 -37.19 -43.27 -12.56
CA PHE A 61 -36.18 -42.44 -13.22
C PHE A 61 -36.49 -40.93 -13.23
N ALA A 62 -37.75 -40.52 -12.99
CA ALA A 62 -38.14 -39.12 -13.02
C ALA A 62 -37.66 -38.37 -11.76
N PRO A 63 -36.66 -37.44 -11.85
CA PRO A 63 -36.19 -36.67 -10.72
C PRO A 63 -37.14 -35.49 -10.44
N ILE A 64 -37.43 -35.26 -9.16
CA ILE A 64 -38.13 -34.07 -8.65
C ILE A 64 -37.14 -33.33 -7.71
N ASP A 65 -36.99 -32.03 -7.95
CA ASP A 65 -36.19 -31.18 -7.05
C ASP A 65 -36.89 -31.05 -5.69
N MET A 66 -36.14 -31.32 -4.62
CA MET A 66 -36.60 -31.11 -3.27
C MET A 66 -36.19 -29.72 -2.84
N VAL A 67 -37.16 -28.89 -2.50
CA VAL A 67 -36.93 -27.49 -2.13
C VAL A 67 -37.38 -27.20 -0.71
N VAL A 68 -36.56 -26.47 0.02
CA VAL A 68 -36.94 -25.87 1.29
C VAL A 68 -37.34 -24.43 1.03
N ARG A 69 -38.54 -24.06 1.48
CA ARG A 69 -39.10 -22.73 1.25
C ARG A 69 -38.88 -21.83 2.48
N GLY A 70 -38.28 -20.68 2.24
CA GLY A 70 -38.15 -19.62 3.21
C GLY A 70 -38.87 -18.35 2.74
N GLN A 71 -39.55 -17.68 3.66
CA GLN A 71 -40.07 -16.33 3.43
C GLN A 71 -39.08 -15.33 3.99
N GLY A 72 -38.85 -14.22 3.29
CA GLY A 72 -37.88 -13.25 3.70
C GLY A 72 -38.02 -11.90 3.02
N ARG A 73 -37.00 -11.12 3.11
CA ARG A 73 -36.94 -9.78 2.52
C ARG A 73 -35.57 -9.52 1.88
N ILE A 74 -35.56 -8.63 0.92
CA ILE A 74 -34.33 -8.09 0.35
C ILE A 74 -33.69 -7.17 1.38
N VAL A 75 -32.43 -7.45 1.71
CA VAL A 75 -31.59 -6.60 2.57
C VAL A 75 -30.41 -6.09 1.75
N PRO A 76 -29.84 -4.93 2.09
CA PRO A 76 -28.57 -4.50 1.50
C PRO A 76 -27.50 -5.56 1.80
N SER A 77 -26.57 -5.75 0.88
CA SER A 77 -25.44 -6.69 1.07
C SER A 77 -24.55 -6.28 2.24
N ASP A 78 -24.40 -4.99 2.42
CA ASP A 78 -23.61 -4.39 3.50
C ASP A 78 -24.48 -3.50 4.41
N HIS A 79 -23.99 -3.37 5.65
CA HIS A 79 -24.63 -2.50 6.66
C HIS A 79 -24.39 -1.03 6.30
N ASN A 80 -25.33 -0.17 6.71
CA ASN A 80 -25.14 1.27 6.63
C ASN A 80 -23.82 1.66 7.29
N GLN A 81 -23.01 2.42 6.56
CA GLN A 81 -21.73 2.88 7.07
C GLN A 81 -21.86 4.30 7.64
N ILE A 82 -21.43 4.44 8.87
CA ILE A 82 -21.36 5.75 9.54
C ILE A 82 -19.94 6.29 9.32
N ILE A 83 -19.86 7.37 8.57
CA ILE A 83 -18.59 8.08 8.34
C ILE A 83 -18.38 9.05 9.48
N GLN A 84 -17.22 8.94 10.13
CA GLN A 84 -16.80 9.77 11.27
C GLN A 84 -15.51 10.52 10.91
N HIS A 85 -15.28 11.65 11.57
CA HIS A 85 -14.02 12.39 11.41
C HIS A 85 -13.15 12.23 12.66
N LEU A 86 -11.89 11.83 12.45
CA LEU A 86 -10.99 11.50 13.54
C LEU A 86 -10.57 12.72 14.36
N GLU A 87 -10.24 13.82 13.70
CA GLU A 87 -9.67 15.00 14.33
C GLU A 87 -10.71 16.06 14.70
N GLY A 88 -11.90 16.05 14.08
CA GLY A 88 -12.88 17.14 14.20
C GLY A 88 -12.43 18.40 13.48
N GLY A 89 -13.09 19.53 13.76
CA GLY A 89 -12.77 20.83 13.16
C GLY A 89 -14.00 21.66 12.81
N ILE A 90 -13.82 22.68 11.97
CA ILE A 90 -14.90 23.56 11.52
C ILE A 90 -15.35 23.14 10.13
N VAL A 91 -16.63 22.88 9.94
CA VAL A 91 -17.22 22.55 8.63
C VAL A 91 -17.08 23.72 7.66
N SER A 92 -16.30 23.52 6.61
CA SER A 92 -16.07 24.54 5.58
C SER A 92 -17.13 24.48 4.48
N THR A 93 -17.39 23.28 3.95
CA THR A 93 -18.36 23.05 2.88
C THR A 93 -19.02 21.68 3.03
N ILE A 94 -20.28 21.59 2.66
CA ILE A 94 -21.04 20.35 2.54
C ILE A 94 -21.36 20.18 1.05
N ALA A 95 -20.73 19.19 0.39
CA ALA A 95 -20.80 19.00 -1.06
C ALA A 95 -21.95 18.08 -1.49
N VAL A 96 -22.62 17.41 -0.55
CA VAL A 96 -23.65 16.40 -0.82
C VAL A 96 -24.95 16.72 -0.06
N ARG A 97 -26.05 16.09 -0.49
CA ARG A 97 -27.36 16.21 0.17
C ARG A 97 -27.87 14.80 0.53
N GLU A 98 -28.79 14.74 1.48
CA GLU A 98 -29.49 13.47 1.78
C GLU A 98 -30.22 12.96 0.54
N GLY A 99 -30.13 11.66 0.29
CA GLY A 99 -30.64 11.00 -0.92
C GLY A 99 -29.73 11.09 -2.15
N ALA A 100 -28.58 11.78 -2.08
CA ALA A 100 -27.67 11.88 -3.22
C ALA A 100 -26.86 10.58 -3.41
N ALA A 101 -26.75 10.13 -4.65
CA ALA A 101 -25.81 9.07 -5.03
C ALA A 101 -24.39 9.66 -5.13
N VAL A 102 -23.43 8.99 -4.52
CA VAL A 102 -22.02 9.39 -4.47
C VAL A 102 -21.12 8.26 -4.94
N ARG A 103 -20.01 8.61 -5.57
CA ARG A 103 -18.98 7.66 -6.02
C ARG A 103 -17.87 7.55 -5.00
N LYS A 104 -17.17 6.44 -5.04
CA LYS A 104 -15.93 6.25 -4.27
C LYS A 104 -14.96 7.42 -4.50
N ASP A 105 -14.30 7.86 -3.43
CA ASP A 105 -13.35 8.97 -3.38
C ASP A 105 -13.96 10.36 -3.69
N GLN A 106 -15.27 10.46 -3.86
CA GLN A 106 -15.96 11.75 -4.01
C GLN A 106 -15.93 12.50 -2.68
N ILE A 107 -15.60 13.80 -2.72
CA ILE A 107 -15.62 14.67 -1.53
C ILE A 107 -17.07 14.86 -1.08
N LEU A 108 -17.33 14.55 0.18
CA LEU A 108 -18.63 14.66 0.82
C LEU A 108 -18.75 15.96 1.63
N ILE A 109 -17.79 16.17 2.50
CA ILE A 109 -17.71 17.32 3.40
C ILE A 109 -16.25 17.73 3.54
N THR A 110 -15.97 19.02 3.57
CA THR A 110 -14.64 19.57 3.90
C THR A 110 -14.67 20.17 5.30
N ILE A 111 -13.81 19.66 6.17
CA ILE A 111 -13.66 20.11 7.56
C ILE A 111 -12.31 20.80 7.70
N LYS A 112 -12.30 22.04 8.09
CA LYS A 112 -11.08 22.84 8.23
C LYS A 112 -10.54 22.70 9.65
N ASP A 113 -9.40 22.05 9.79
CA ASP A 113 -8.61 22.10 11.02
C ASP A 113 -7.54 23.20 10.91
N VAL A 114 -7.81 24.33 11.57
CA VAL A 114 -6.91 25.50 11.56
C VAL A 114 -5.57 25.17 12.22
N ARG A 115 -5.58 24.30 13.25
CA ARG A 115 -4.36 23.90 13.95
C ARG A 115 -3.50 23.02 13.04
N ALA A 116 -4.09 22.01 12.40
CA ALA A 116 -3.35 21.13 11.50
C ALA A 116 -2.71 21.90 10.33
N SER A 117 -3.41 22.87 9.77
CA SER A 117 -2.87 23.70 8.69
C SER A 117 -1.74 24.62 9.15
N SER A 118 -1.84 25.19 10.36
CA SER A 118 -0.78 26.01 10.98
C SER A 118 0.45 25.18 11.31
N ASP A 119 0.27 24.00 11.93
CA ASP A 119 1.34 23.07 12.27
C ASP A 119 2.07 22.55 11.01
N GLN A 120 1.34 22.33 9.92
CA GLN A 120 1.92 21.98 8.63
C GLN A 120 2.76 23.15 8.07
N GLY A 121 2.24 24.37 8.13
CA GLY A 121 2.94 25.57 7.68
C GLY A 121 4.24 25.80 8.46
N GLU A 122 4.18 25.75 9.79
CA GLU A 122 5.37 25.83 10.64
C GLU A 122 6.40 24.73 10.34
N GLY A 123 5.91 23.51 10.20
CA GLY A 123 6.76 22.36 9.87
C GLY A 123 7.46 22.52 8.51
N ARG A 124 6.80 23.06 7.50
CA ARG A 124 7.41 23.35 6.19
C ARG A 124 8.55 24.35 6.29
N VAL A 125 8.35 25.45 7.05
CA VAL A 125 9.38 26.46 7.26
C VAL A 125 10.58 25.88 7.98
N LYS A 126 10.37 25.09 9.04
CA LYS A 126 11.46 24.39 9.77
C LYS A 126 12.20 23.40 8.87
N LEU A 127 11.46 22.61 8.08
CA LEU A 127 12.03 21.64 7.14
C LEU A 127 12.93 22.34 6.11
N LEU A 128 12.48 23.45 5.55
CA LEU A 128 13.27 24.24 4.61
C LEU A 128 14.55 24.76 5.26
N GLY A 129 14.46 25.31 6.47
CA GLY A 129 15.63 25.78 7.22
C GLY A 129 16.65 24.68 7.48
N LEU A 130 16.19 23.49 7.92
CA LEU A 130 17.07 22.34 8.15
C LEU A 130 17.71 21.81 6.85
N ARG A 131 16.98 21.74 5.76
CA ARG A 131 17.52 21.35 4.45
C ARG A 131 18.61 22.29 3.97
N THR A 132 18.41 23.60 4.13
CA THR A 132 19.39 24.63 3.78
C THR A 132 20.62 24.53 4.67
N ARG A 133 20.42 24.31 5.99
CA ARG A 133 21.51 24.09 6.95
C ARG A 133 22.35 22.86 6.62
N VAL A 134 21.71 21.73 6.29
CA VAL A 134 22.39 20.50 5.84
C VAL A 134 23.22 20.76 4.58
N ALA A 135 22.67 21.49 3.60
CA ALA A 135 23.41 21.86 2.39
C ALA A 135 24.64 22.70 2.72
N ARG A 136 24.54 23.70 3.62
CA ARG A 136 25.68 24.49 4.08
C ARG A 136 26.73 23.65 4.77
N LEU A 137 26.34 22.84 5.76
CA LEU A 137 27.27 22.00 6.51
C LEU A 137 27.95 20.95 5.63
N THR A 138 27.23 20.43 4.63
CA THR A 138 27.82 19.55 3.62
C THR A 138 28.90 20.25 2.79
N ALA A 139 28.65 21.50 2.37
CA ALA A 139 29.62 22.32 1.66
C ALA A 139 30.87 22.60 2.53
N GLU A 140 30.69 22.98 3.80
CA GLU A 140 31.76 23.20 4.77
C GLU A 140 32.58 21.93 5.05
N ALA A 141 31.93 20.80 5.29
CA ALA A 141 32.58 19.50 5.56
C ALA A 141 33.41 19.02 4.36
N ASN A 142 32.97 19.30 3.15
CA ASN A 142 33.69 18.97 1.91
C ASN A 142 34.74 20.03 1.51
N GLY A 143 34.75 21.17 2.18
CA GLY A 143 35.65 22.28 1.87
C GLY A 143 35.30 22.99 0.56
N ALA A 144 34.01 23.03 0.21
CA ALA A 144 33.56 23.76 -0.96
C ALA A 144 33.70 25.28 -0.75
N THR A 145 33.98 25.99 -1.84
CA THR A 145 34.12 27.47 -1.82
C THR A 145 32.81 28.19 -2.04
N GLN A 146 31.78 27.45 -2.53
CA GLN A 146 30.45 27.98 -2.80
C GLN A 146 29.40 27.05 -2.22
N LEU A 147 28.29 27.64 -1.75
CA LEU A 147 27.12 26.89 -1.28
C LEU A 147 26.31 26.41 -2.49
N SER A 148 26.20 25.10 -2.65
CA SER A 148 25.31 24.47 -3.64
C SER A 148 24.03 24.07 -2.95
N LEU A 149 22.90 24.60 -3.42
CA LEU A 149 21.57 24.29 -2.91
C LEU A 149 20.87 23.30 -3.86
N PRO A 150 20.06 22.35 -3.34
CA PRO A 150 19.15 21.56 -4.16
C PRO A 150 18.19 22.44 -4.95
N ALA A 151 17.85 22.00 -6.20
CA ALA A 151 17.02 22.79 -7.11
C ALA A 151 15.57 23.02 -6.65
N ASP A 152 15.11 22.25 -5.68
CA ASP A 152 13.77 22.31 -5.08
C ASP A 152 13.66 23.37 -3.97
N ILE A 153 14.76 24.05 -3.60
CA ILE A 153 14.79 25.09 -2.56
C ILE A 153 14.64 26.46 -3.21
N PRO A 154 13.61 27.24 -2.82
CA PRO A 154 13.44 28.61 -3.32
C PRO A 154 14.61 29.51 -2.85
N LEU A 155 15.29 30.15 -3.78
CA LEU A 155 16.48 30.97 -3.50
C LEU A 155 16.18 32.26 -2.72
N ASP A 156 14.96 32.74 -2.80
CA ASP A 156 14.46 33.93 -2.13
C ASP A 156 14.01 33.71 -0.68
N ALA A 157 13.97 32.45 -0.23
CA ALA A 157 13.57 32.14 1.14
C ALA A 157 14.52 32.73 2.17
N ALA A 158 13.99 33.34 3.23
CA ALA A 158 14.78 33.92 4.32
C ALA A 158 15.76 32.94 4.97
N ALA A 159 15.40 31.65 5.05
CA ALA A 159 16.27 30.59 5.54
C ALA A 159 17.51 30.42 4.64
N VAL A 160 17.36 30.56 3.34
CA VAL A 160 18.48 30.45 2.39
C VAL A 160 19.44 31.62 2.56
N GLN A 161 18.90 32.83 2.65
CA GLN A 161 19.73 34.04 2.85
C GLN A 161 20.51 33.99 4.16
N SER A 162 19.89 33.54 5.26
CA SER A 162 20.55 33.43 6.57
C SER A 162 21.66 32.38 6.56
N GLU A 163 21.44 31.20 5.97
CA GLU A 163 22.44 30.15 5.90
C GLU A 163 23.58 30.49 4.91
N GLN A 164 23.30 31.21 3.83
CA GLN A 164 24.31 31.74 2.93
C GLN A 164 25.19 32.78 3.61
N ALA A 165 24.62 33.68 4.39
CA ALA A 165 25.36 34.64 5.18
C ALA A 165 26.23 33.93 6.23
N ALA A 166 25.71 32.93 6.91
CA ALA A 166 26.46 32.10 7.86
C ALA A 166 27.62 31.36 7.21
N PHE A 167 27.43 30.79 6.01
CA PHE A 167 28.49 30.15 5.24
C PHE A 167 29.62 31.11 4.93
N ILE A 168 29.31 32.30 4.39
CA ILE A 168 30.33 33.33 4.08
C ILE A 168 31.05 33.76 5.32
N ALA A 169 30.34 34.01 6.43
CA ALA A 169 30.96 34.44 7.69
C ALA A 169 31.94 33.38 8.28
N ARG A 170 31.53 32.10 8.29
CA ARG A 170 32.39 30.98 8.77
C ARG A 170 33.59 30.77 7.87
N GLN A 171 33.42 30.85 6.55
CA GLN A 171 34.49 30.77 5.57
C GLN A 171 35.50 31.92 5.74
N SER A 172 35.01 33.14 5.93
CA SER A 172 35.85 34.30 6.18
C SER A 172 36.67 34.17 7.49
N LYS A 173 36.02 33.69 8.56
CA LYS A 173 36.68 33.40 9.82
C LYS A 173 37.82 32.37 9.66
N LEU A 174 37.52 31.23 9.02
CA LEU A 174 38.53 30.20 8.75
C LEU A 174 39.71 30.76 7.95
N ASN A 175 39.42 31.48 6.87
CA ASN A 175 40.46 32.08 6.02
C ASN A 175 41.35 33.06 6.83
N GLY A 176 40.73 33.87 7.71
CA GLY A 176 41.46 34.79 8.60
C GLY A 176 42.41 34.03 9.54
N GLU A 177 41.94 32.98 10.20
CA GLU A 177 42.76 32.13 11.09
C GLU A 177 43.89 31.45 10.33
N LEU A 178 43.61 30.89 9.16
CA LEU A 178 44.63 30.23 8.31
C LEU A 178 45.68 31.23 7.81
N ASN A 179 45.30 32.45 7.47
CA ASN A 179 46.23 33.50 7.03
C ASN A 179 47.21 33.87 8.14
N ILE A 180 46.76 34.05 9.40
CA ILE A 180 47.62 34.29 10.54
C ILE A 180 48.66 33.17 10.70
N LEU A 181 48.22 31.92 10.62
CA LEU A 181 49.13 30.74 10.73
C LEU A 181 50.11 30.65 9.56
N ARG A 182 49.69 31.01 8.35
CA ARG A 182 50.58 31.07 7.18
C ARG A 182 51.62 32.17 7.31
N GLU A 183 51.24 33.35 7.78
CA GLU A 183 52.16 34.46 8.04
C GLU A 183 53.23 34.06 9.08
N GLN A 184 52.81 33.36 10.16
CA GLN A 184 53.78 32.81 11.13
C GLN A 184 54.75 31.80 10.47
N SER A 185 54.26 30.94 9.57
CA SER A 185 55.12 30.02 8.82
C SER A 185 56.10 30.77 7.91
N THR A 186 55.64 31.81 7.21
CA THR A 186 56.44 32.65 6.33
C THR A 186 57.52 33.41 7.13
N GLN A 187 57.20 33.96 8.32
CA GLN A 187 58.15 34.58 9.21
C GLN A 187 59.27 33.59 9.61
N ARG A 188 58.91 32.34 10.04
CA ARG A 188 59.91 31.32 10.39
C ARG A 188 60.77 30.91 9.20
N GLN A 189 60.18 30.90 7.98
CA GLN A 189 60.95 30.65 6.76
C GLN A 189 62.00 31.75 6.48
N ALA A 190 61.63 33.01 6.71
CA ALA A 190 62.56 34.14 6.60
C ALA A 190 63.71 34.05 7.64
N GLU A 191 63.40 33.71 8.91
CA GLU A 191 64.37 33.47 9.96
C GLU A 191 65.35 32.33 9.58
N LEU A 192 64.81 31.24 8.98
CA LEU A 192 65.69 30.16 8.50
C LEU A 192 66.61 30.62 7.36
N SER A 193 66.11 31.40 6.42
CA SER A 193 66.92 31.95 5.34
C SER A 193 67.99 32.84 5.81
N GLU A 194 67.70 33.75 6.76
CA GLU A 194 68.69 34.61 7.41
C GLU A 194 69.78 33.79 8.15
N THR A 195 69.32 32.81 8.98
CA THR A 195 70.26 31.96 9.76
C THR A 195 71.15 31.11 8.85
N THR A 196 70.58 30.63 7.73
CA THR A 196 71.35 29.86 6.73
C THR A 196 72.41 30.75 6.03
N SER A 197 72.08 31.99 5.71
CA SER A 197 72.99 32.97 5.14
C SER A 197 74.14 33.30 6.13
N ARG A 198 73.77 33.49 7.43
CA ARG A 198 74.75 33.72 8.51
C ARG A 198 75.63 32.50 8.70
N GLN A 199 75.13 31.28 8.67
CA GLN A 199 75.93 30.06 8.72
C GLN A 199 76.95 30.03 7.60
N LYS A 200 76.55 30.37 6.37
CA LYS A 200 77.48 30.43 5.23
C LYS A 200 78.58 31.42 5.45
N SER A 201 78.26 32.64 5.88
CA SER A 201 79.24 33.67 6.15
C SER A 201 80.23 33.24 7.26
N LEU A 202 79.76 32.63 8.38
CA LEU A 202 80.59 32.10 9.43
C LEU A 202 81.41 30.89 8.97
N THR A 203 80.96 30.11 8.01
CA THR A 203 81.75 29.04 7.41
C THR A 203 82.91 29.58 6.63
N ASP A 204 82.71 30.63 5.84
CA ASP A 204 83.77 31.29 5.08
C ASP A 204 84.73 31.94 6.01
N GLU A 205 84.30 32.64 7.07
CA GLU A 205 85.16 33.24 8.13
C GLU A 205 85.96 32.17 8.87
N TYR A 206 85.39 31.06 9.24
CA TYR A 206 86.09 29.94 9.89
C TYR A 206 87.14 29.36 8.96
N ASN A 207 86.87 29.13 7.70
CA ASN A 207 87.84 28.63 6.75
C ASN A 207 89.03 29.58 6.63
N LEU A 208 88.78 30.89 6.56
CA LEU A 208 89.85 31.89 6.55
C LEU A 208 90.63 31.89 7.85
N ALA A 209 90.02 31.90 9.01
CA ALA A 209 90.67 31.85 10.35
C ALA A 209 91.50 30.57 10.53
N GLN A 210 90.99 29.45 10.02
CA GLN A 210 91.67 28.15 10.05
C GLN A 210 92.94 28.16 9.14
N GLN A 211 92.87 28.74 7.97
CA GLN A 211 94.02 28.92 7.08
C GLN A 211 95.06 29.84 7.73
N GLN A 212 94.63 30.93 8.33
CA GLN A 212 95.49 31.84 9.07
C GLN A 212 96.23 31.12 10.22
N TYR A 213 95.52 30.35 11.05
CA TYR A 213 96.09 29.55 12.13
C TYR A 213 97.11 28.54 11.61
N GLN A 214 96.80 27.79 10.54
CA GLN A 214 97.70 26.82 9.92
C GLN A 214 98.99 27.48 9.44
N LEU A 215 98.93 28.68 8.86
CA LEU A 215 100.04 29.42 8.40
C LEU A 215 100.92 29.89 9.60
N VAL A 216 100.32 30.51 10.61
CA VAL A 216 101.00 30.99 11.79
C VAL A 216 101.66 29.83 12.56
N HIS A 217 100.97 28.74 12.75
CA HIS A 217 101.43 27.51 13.37
C HIS A 217 102.67 26.92 12.65
N ALA A 218 102.61 26.85 11.29
CA ALA A 218 103.78 26.42 10.50
C ALA A 218 104.99 27.35 10.63
N MET A 219 104.78 28.67 10.79
CA MET A 219 105.82 29.64 11.11
C MET A 219 106.38 29.49 12.55
N TYR A 220 105.48 29.26 13.54
CA TYR A 220 105.87 28.99 14.92
C TYR A 220 106.78 27.75 15.05
N VAL A 221 106.40 26.63 14.41
CA VAL A 221 107.17 25.38 14.38
C VAL A 221 108.59 25.64 13.79
N LYS A 222 108.70 26.58 12.83
CA LYS A 222 110.00 27.00 12.27
C LYS A 222 110.67 28.10 13.05
N SER A 223 110.17 28.45 14.24
CA SER A 223 110.67 29.53 15.08
C SER A 223 110.65 30.93 14.47
N ALA A 224 109.77 31.13 13.42
CA ALA A 224 109.56 32.39 12.69
C ALA A 224 108.39 33.22 13.19
N ALA A 225 107.61 32.71 14.17
CA ALA A 225 106.52 33.40 14.84
C ALA A 225 106.56 33.14 16.36
N SER A 226 105.92 34.03 17.17
CA SER A 226 105.89 33.90 18.64
C SER A 226 104.77 32.92 19.08
N GLN A 227 104.98 32.30 20.26
CA GLN A 227 103.96 31.46 20.87
C GLN A 227 102.64 32.22 21.12
N LEU A 228 102.71 33.51 21.42
CA LEU A 228 101.52 34.37 21.61
C LEU A 228 100.69 34.51 20.33
N GLU A 229 101.34 34.69 19.17
CA GLU A 229 100.66 34.78 17.85
C GLU A 229 99.98 33.48 17.49
N ASP A 230 100.62 32.32 17.72
CA ASP A 230 100.02 31.00 17.49
C ASP A 230 98.80 30.80 18.37
N ILE A 231 98.85 31.09 19.67
CA ILE A 231 97.72 31.00 20.60
C ILE A 231 96.58 31.98 20.18
N GLN A 232 96.95 33.20 19.76
CA GLN A 232 95.91 34.17 19.27
C GLN A 232 95.20 33.69 18.00
N ALA A 233 95.92 33.14 17.03
CA ALA A 233 95.34 32.61 15.81
C ALA A 233 94.48 31.39 16.09
N GLN A 234 94.95 30.49 16.99
CA GLN A 234 94.16 29.33 17.41
C GLN A 234 92.88 29.76 18.15
N SER A 235 92.95 30.71 19.05
CA SER A 235 91.80 31.22 19.80
C SER A 235 90.76 31.82 18.88
N LYS A 236 91.21 32.61 17.86
CA LYS A 236 90.29 33.19 16.85
C LYS A 236 89.57 32.11 16.03
N ALA A 237 90.31 31.10 15.54
CA ALA A 237 89.69 29.99 14.80
C ALA A 237 88.67 29.23 15.65
N GLN A 238 88.97 29.01 16.94
CA GLN A 238 88.10 28.36 17.90
C GLN A 238 86.85 29.19 18.23
N ASP A 239 86.99 30.51 18.38
CA ASP A 239 85.85 31.41 18.59
C ASP A 239 84.81 31.36 17.39
N VAL A 240 85.35 31.52 16.15
CA VAL A 240 84.52 31.46 14.96
C VAL A 240 83.89 30.09 14.83
N ARG A 241 84.56 29.00 15.11
CA ARG A 241 84.00 27.63 15.11
C ARG A 241 82.86 27.50 16.10
N SER A 242 83.02 28.06 17.30
CA SER A 242 81.98 28.03 18.33
C SER A 242 80.72 28.77 17.87
N ARG A 243 80.89 29.95 17.24
CA ARG A 243 79.76 30.70 16.64
C ARG A 243 79.12 29.95 15.49
N LEU A 244 79.88 29.29 14.61
CA LEU A 244 79.37 28.47 13.51
C LEU A 244 78.59 27.30 14.05
N ASN A 245 79.11 26.60 15.07
CA ASN A 245 78.36 25.46 15.68
C ASN A 245 77.06 25.91 16.32
N ALA A 246 77.04 27.03 17.05
CA ALA A 246 75.85 27.60 17.66
C ALA A 246 74.80 27.97 16.60
N THR A 247 75.24 28.63 15.50
CA THR A 247 74.29 28.98 14.37
C THR A 247 73.77 27.75 13.63
N SER A 248 74.65 26.76 13.41
CA SER A 248 74.30 25.50 12.79
C SER A 248 73.25 24.73 13.59
N ALA A 249 73.31 24.77 14.92
CA ALA A 249 72.33 24.14 15.82
C ALA A 249 70.97 24.84 15.84
N MET A 250 70.86 26.10 15.35
CA MET A 250 69.57 26.81 15.23
C MET A 250 68.77 26.33 14.01
N ILE A 251 69.43 25.94 12.92
CA ILE A 251 68.77 25.54 11.66
C ILE A 251 67.74 24.38 11.83
N PRO A 252 68.11 23.24 12.48
CA PRO A 252 67.17 22.18 12.71
C PRO A 252 65.96 22.60 13.58
N ARG A 253 66.22 23.50 14.58
CA ARG A 253 65.14 24.07 15.42
C ARG A 253 64.16 24.90 14.60
N LEU A 254 64.67 25.76 13.71
CA LEU A 254 63.86 26.57 12.84
C LEU A 254 63.04 25.71 11.81
N ARG A 255 63.67 24.66 11.26
CA ARG A 255 62.95 23.70 10.37
C ARG A 255 61.84 23.00 11.12
N ALA A 256 62.05 22.57 12.35
CA ALA A 256 61.01 21.98 13.19
C ALA A 256 59.89 22.99 13.48
N ALA A 257 60.19 24.24 13.77
CA ALA A 257 59.22 25.31 14.00
C ALA A 257 58.38 25.61 12.73
N ILE A 258 58.99 25.56 11.53
CA ILE A 258 58.26 25.70 10.26
C ILE A 258 57.31 24.51 10.05
N SER A 259 57.81 23.29 10.26
CA SER A 259 56.96 22.08 10.16
C SER A 259 55.79 22.14 11.14
N GLU A 260 56.03 22.60 12.38
CA GLU A 260 54.96 22.80 13.37
C GLU A 260 53.91 23.84 12.88
N ALA A 261 54.37 24.99 12.36
CA ALA A 261 53.47 26.02 11.85
C ALA A 261 52.62 25.51 10.66
N GLN A 262 53.24 24.75 9.76
CA GLN A 262 52.53 24.11 8.64
C GLN A 262 51.52 23.06 9.11
N ALA A 263 51.88 22.25 10.12
CA ALA A 263 50.97 21.28 10.72
C ALA A 263 49.78 21.98 11.38
N LYS A 264 49.96 23.14 12.02
CA LYS A 264 48.87 23.94 12.58
C LYS A 264 47.91 24.46 11.53
N VAL A 265 48.37 24.81 10.32
CA VAL A 265 47.51 25.19 9.19
C VAL A 265 46.63 24.00 8.77
N ALA A 266 47.23 22.81 8.61
CA ALA A 266 46.51 21.60 8.23
C ALA A 266 45.49 21.17 9.32
N ASP A 267 45.90 21.28 10.60
CA ASP A 267 45.03 20.98 11.75
C ASP A 267 43.82 21.93 11.81
N GLY A 268 44.04 23.24 11.56
CA GLY A 268 42.92 24.20 11.50
C GLY A 268 41.85 23.85 10.47
N VAL A 269 42.27 23.44 9.25
CA VAL A 269 41.34 22.98 8.21
C VAL A 269 40.64 21.68 8.65
N SER A 270 41.39 20.74 9.20
CA SER A 270 40.87 19.45 9.64
C SER A 270 39.85 19.59 10.75
N ARG A 271 40.13 20.46 11.73
CA ARG A 271 39.26 20.78 12.86
C ARG A 271 37.94 21.41 12.37
N PHE A 272 38.00 22.40 11.48
CA PHE A 272 36.84 23.05 10.91
C PHE A 272 35.94 22.03 10.19
N ARG A 273 36.52 21.13 9.37
CA ARG A 273 35.77 20.07 8.69
C ARG A 273 35.18 19.06 9.65
N ALA A 274 35.91 18.72 10.73
CA ALA A 274 35.39 17.79 11.74
C ALA A 274 34.20 18.37 12.50
N GLU A 275 34.25 19.65 12.87
CA GLU A 275 33.11 20.38 13.47
C GLU A 275 31.93 20.43 12.52
N ALA A 276 32.15 20.78 11.23
CA ALA A 276 31.09 20.80 10.23
C ALA A 276 30.43 19.42 10.02
N ARG A 277 31.23 18.34 10.08
CA ARG A 277 30.69 16.96 10.00
C ARG A 277 29.85 16.57 11.21
N ALA A 278 30.29 16.94 12.42
CA ALA A 278 29.53 16.68 13.64
C ALA A 278 28.18 17.43 13.63
N ASP A 279 28.23 18.72 13.25
CA ASP A 279 27.01 19.53 13.08
C ASP A 279 26.10 18.97 11.98
N LEU A 280 26.69 18.48 10.87
CA LEU A 280 25.97 17.86 9.76
C LEU A 280 25.20 16.63 10.22
N THR A 281 25.85 15.72 10.93
CA THR A 281 25.21 14.49 11.44
C THR A 281 24.03 14.82 12.36
N THR A 282 24.17 15.85 13.19
CA THR A 282 23.09 16.33 14.05
C THR A 282 21.93 16.90 13.23
N ALA A 283 22.24 17.75 12.25
CA ALA A 283 21.23 18.36 11.39
C ALA A 283 20.51 17.33 10.50
N GLU A 284 21.22 16.32 9.98
CA GLU A 284 20.64 15.22 9.20
C GLU A 284 19.68 14.36 10.05
N THR A 285 20.07 14.06 11.29
CA THR A 285 19.21 13.32 12.23
C THR A 285 17.94 14.09 12.53
N GLU A 286 18.04 15.40 12.76
CA GLU A 286 16.89 16.25 13.00
C GLU A 286 16.01 16.41 11.75
N LEU A 287 16.62 16.52 10.58
CA LEU A 287 15.93 16.55 9.29
C LEU A 287 15.13 15.25 9.06
N ALA A 288 15.76 14.11 9.31
CA ALA A 288 15.09 12.80 9.19
C ALA A 288 13.87 12.72 10.12
N ARG A 289 14.04 13.08 11.40
CA ARG A 289 12.95 13.11 12.38
C ARG A 289 11.81 14.03 11.94
N LEU A 290 12.14 15.27 11.54
CA LEU A 290 11.13 16.23 11.12
C LEU A 290 10.44 15.81 9.82
N SER A 291 11.14 15.16 8.90
CA SER A 291 10.55 14.65 7.65
C SER A 291 9.50 13.58 7.91
N GLU A 292 9.72 12.67 8.86
CA GLU A 292 8.73 11.68 9.28
C GLU A 292 7.53 12.33 10.00
N GLU A 293 7.80 13.30 10.87
CA GLU A 293 6.74 14.05 11.52
C GLU A 293 5.86 14.81 10.52
N MET A 294 6.47 15.35 9.46
CA MET A 294 5.76 16.05 8.38
C MET A 294 4.83 15.13 7.58
N LYS A 295 5.16 13.83 7.43
CA LYS A 295 4.23 12.87 6.81
C LYS A 295 2.93 12.79 7.59
N SER A 296 3.02 12.60 8.92
CA SER A 296 1.85 12.57 9.80
C SER A 296 1.04 13.86 9.78
N ARG A 297 1.71 15.04 9.76
CA ARG A 297 1.04 16.33 9.68
C ARG A 297 0.34 16.50 8.32
N ASN A 298 0.95 16.03 7.25
CA ASN A 298 0.38 16.08 5.90
C ASN A 298 -0.86 15.18 5.78
N ASP A 299 -0.80 13.96 6.33
CA ASP A 299 -1.94 13.04 6.38
C ASP A 299 -3.12 13.62 7.16
N ARG A 300 -2.85 14.36 8.25
CA ARG A 300 -3.89 15.04 9.01
C ARG A 300 -4.59 16.11 8.18
N VAL A 301 -3.83 16.87 7.38
CA VAL A 301 -4.41 17.87 6.47
C VAL A 301 -5.19 17.22 5.33
N LEU A 302 -4.73 16.07 4.80
CA LEU A 302 -5.45 15.32 3.76
C LEU A 302 -6.79 14.77 4.27
N ARG A 303 -6.86 14.37 5.55
CA ARG A 303 -8.12 13.94 6.17
C ARG A 303 -9.13 15.05 6.39
N SER A 304 -8.76 16.32 6.21
CA SER A 304 -9.74 17.42 6.23
C SER A 304 -10.79 17.33 5.11
N GLU A 305 -10.51 16.60 4.05
CA GLU A 305 -11.48 16.21 3.03
C GLU A 305 -12.08 14.84 3.36
N VAL A 306 -13.31 14.83 3.83
CA VAL A 306 -14.05 13.59 4.06
C VAL A 306 -14.56 13.06 2.74
N LYS A 307 -14.06 11.89 2.31
CA LYS A 307 -14.40 11.24 1.04
C LYS A 307 -15.26 10.01 1.25
N ALA A 308 -16.04 9.66 0.24
CA ALA A 308 -16.83 8.44 0.22
C ALA A 308 -15.88 7.21 0.14
N PRO A 309 -16.00 6.23 1.04
CA PRO A 309 -15.17 5.02 1.01
C PRO A 309 -15.56 4.07 -0.12
N MET A 310 -16.80 4.18 -0.63
CA MET A 310 -17.40 3.33 -1.66
C MET A 310 -18.50 4.06 -2.42
N ASP A 311 -18.99 3.46 -3.49
CA ASP A 311 -20.18 3.93 -4.18
C ASP A 311 -21.42 3.70 -3.32
N GLY A 312 -22.27 4.70 -3.17
CA GLY A 312 -23.42 4.59 -2.27
C GLY A 312 -24.40 5.75 -2.35
N VAL A 313 -25.43 5.70 -1.51
CA VAL A 313 -26.41 6.79 -1.31
C VAL A 313 -26.25 7.34 0.10
N VAL A 314 -26.24 8.65 0.24
CA VAL A 314 -26.24 9.34 1.53
C VAL A 314 -27.62 9.23 2.17
N ASN A 315 -27.73 8.54 3.31
CA ASN A 315 -29.00 8.38 4.03
C ASN A 315 -29.31 9.61 4.89
N ARG A 316 -28.33 9.99 5.70
CA ARG A 316 -28.51 11.08 6.67
C ARG A 316 -27.20 11.85 6.83
N ILE A 317 -27.31 13.16 7.00
CA ILE A 317 -26.22 14.06 7.33
C ILE A 317 -26.43 14.58 8.76
N PHE A 318 -25.51 14.22 9.68
CA PHE A 318 -25.62 14.66 11.08
C PHE A 318 -25.16 16.12 11.27
N VAL A 319 -24.34 16.63 10.36
CA VAL A 319 -23.74 17.96 10.41
C VAL A 319 -24.32 18.83 9.30
N ASN A 320 -25.31 19.65 9.62
CA ASN A 320 -26.11 20.40 8.64
C ASN A 320 -25.70 21.87 8.49
N THR A 321 -24.76 22.36 9.31
CA THR A 321 -24.44 23.79 9.38
C THR A 321 -23.01 24.03 8.93
N VAL A 322 -22.84 24.81 7.87
CA VAL A 322 -21.53 25.35 7.48
C VAL A 322 -21.05 26.32 8.59
N GLY A 323 -19.80 26.21 9.02
CA GLY A 323 -19.28 26.93 10.18
C GLY A 323 -19.50 26.19 11.51
N GLY A 324 -20.27 25.09 11.53
CA GLY A 324 -20.45 24.26 12.71
C GLY A 324 -19.15 23.57 13.14
N VAL A 325 -19.03 23.27 14.43
CA VAL A 325 -17.88 22.58 15.01
C VAL A 325 -18.20 21.10 15.20
N VAL A 326 -17.36 20.24 14.65
CA VAL A 326 -17.40 18.77 14.79
C VAL A 326 -16.31 18.36 15.77
N LYS A 327 -16.65 17.52 16.73
CA LYS A 327 -15.67 16.97 17.69
C LYS A 327 -14.96 15.75 17.11
N PRO A 328 -13.77 15.38 17.61
CA PRO A 328 -13.11 14.14 17.26
C PRO A 328 -14.00 12.93 17.51
N GLY A 329 -14.18 12.09 16.49
CA GLY A 329 -15.00 10.88 16.54
C GLY A 329 -16.50 11.11 16.31
N ASP A 330 -16.97 12.34 16.15
CA ASP A 330 -18.39 12.60 15.87
C ASP A 330 -18.81 12.01 14.50
N PRO A 331 -20.02 11.44 14.40
CA PRO A 331 -20.58 10.99 13.15
C PRO A 331 -20.89 12.20 12.24
N ILE A 332 -20.49 12.11 10.99
CA ILE A 332 -20.70 13.17 9.99
C ILE A 332 -21.90 12.88 9.12
N LEU A 333 -21.92 11.68 8.54
CA LEU A 333 -23.00 11.20 7.70
C LEU A 333 -23.08 9.67 7.72
N GLU A 334 -24.25 9.17 7.36
CA GLU A 334 -24.56 7.77 7.17
C GLU A 334 -24.81 7.52 5.68
N MET A 335 -24.20 6.49 5.13
CA MET A 335 -24.39 6.08 3.74
C MET A 335 -24.66 4.59 3.63
N THR A 336 -25.48 4.24 2.63
CA THR A 336 -25.73 2.86 2.23
C THR A 336 -24.97 2.58 0.94
N PRO A 337 -24.18 1.50 0.88
CA PRO A 337 -23.50 1.12 -0.34
C PRO A 337 -24.52 0.73 -1.43
N ILE A 338 -24.21 1.11 -2.67
CA ILE A 338 -24.89 0.62 -3.87
C ILE A 338 -24.03 -0.53 -4.39
N ASP A 339 -24.38 -1.74 -3.98
CA ASP A 339 -23.68 -2.93 -4.49
C ASP A 339 -24.54 -3.58 -5.58
N ASP A 340 -23.88 -4.18 -6.57
CA ASP A 340 -24.57 -4.98 -7.61
C ASP A 340 -25.14 -6.30 -7.05
N LYS A 341 -24.76 -6.64 -5.81
CA LYS A 341 -25.17 -7.86 -5.13
C LYS A 341 -26.38 -7.59 -4.24
N VAL A 342 -27.43 -8.32 -4.48
CA VAL A 342 -28.65 -8.29 -3.67
C VAL A 342 -28.63 -9.51 -2.74
N VAL A 343 -28.79 -9.27 -1.45
CA VAL A 343 -28.90 -10.34 -0.46
C VAL A 343 -30.36 -10.48 -0.03
N VAL A 344 -30.84 -11.72 -0.05
CA VAL A 344 -32.18 -12.05 0.49
C VAL A 344 -32.00 -12.77 1.80
N GLU A 345 -32.54 -12.19 2.86
CA GLU A 345 -32.61 -12.79 4.17
C GLU A 345 -33.92 -13.56 4.31
N ALA A 346 -33.84 -14.89 4.27
CA ALA A 346 -34.99 -15.78 4.32
C ALA A 346 -35.07 -16.52 5.65
N ASN A 347 -36.29 -16.62 6.22
CA ASN A 347 -36.60 -17.37 7.43
C ASN A 347 -37.02 -18.79 7.04
N VAL A 348 -36.32 -19.79 7.54
CA VAL A 348 -36.55 -21.20 7.27
C VAL A 348 -36.93 -21.93 8.56
N ASN A 349 -37.90 -22.88 8.43
CA ASN A 349 -38.37 -23.66 9.56
C ASN A 349 -37.24 -24.53 10.17
N PRO A 350 -37.14 -24.64 11.51
CA PRO A 350 -36.17 -25.51 12.15
C PRO A 350 -36.21 -26.99 11.71
N THR A 351 -37.35 -27.49 11.31
CA THR A 351 -37.49 -28.86 10.81
C THR A 351 -36.64 -29.14 9.56
N ASP A 352 -36.40 -28.12 8.76
CA ASP A 352 -35.71 -28.25 7.48
C ASP A 352 -34.21 -27.90 7.57
N ARG A 353 -33.73 -27.53 8.77
CA ARG A 353 -32.34 -27.14 8.99
C ARG A 353 -31.30 -28.18 8.57
N ALA A 354 -31.63 -29.48 8.79
CA ALA A 354 -30.72 -30.58 8.49
C ALA A 354 -30.40 -30.72 6.99
N GLU A 355 -31.27 -30.21 6.12
CA GLU A 355 -31.13 -30.31 4.66
C GLU A 355 -30.41 -29.09 4.07
N LEU A 356 -30.26 -27.99 4.86
CA LEU A 356 -29.61 -26.75 4.43
C LEU A 356 -28.09 -26.84 4.52
N ALA A 357 -27.41 -26.39 3.46
CA ALA A 357 -25.95 -26.23 3.46
C ALA A 357 -25.55 -24.97 2.69
N ILE A 358 -24.45 -24.37 3.08
CA ILE A 358 -23.82 -23.26 2.37
C ILE A 358 -23.41 -23.74 0.97
N GLY A 359 -23.59 -22.88 -0.04
CA GLY A 359 -23.30 -23.19 -1.44
C GLY A 359 -24.46 -23.86 -2.19
N LYS A 360 -25.60 -24.13 -1.56
CA LYS A 360 -26.77 -24.67 -2.25
C LYS A 360 -27.41 -23.62 -3.15
N PRO A 361 -27.84 -23.99 -4.37
CA PRO A 361 -28.56 -23.10 -5.27
C PRO A 361 -29.96 -22.80 -4.73
N ALA A 362 -30.37 -21.55 -4.89
CA ALA A 362 -31.70 -21.10 -4.49
C ALA A 362 -32.35 -20.33 -5.63
N ARG A 363 -33.68 -20.39 -5.69
CA ARG A 363 -34.51 -19.60 -6.62
C ARG A 363 -35.28 -18.59 -5.78
N VAL A 364 -35.02 -17.31 -6.03
CA VAL A 364 -35.67 -16.22 -5.30
C VAL A 364 -36.80 -15.62 -6.16
N LYS A 365 -37.97 -15.51 -5.58
CA LYS A 365 -39.16 -14.90 -6.17
C LYS A 365 -39.49 -13.66 -5.34
N VAL A 366 -39.47 -12.48 -5.94
CA VAL A 366 -39.83 -11.24 -5.27
C VAL A 366 -41.34 -11.08 -5.35
N THR A 367 -42.02 -10.88 -4.22
CA THR A 367 -43.47 -10.83 -4.14
C THR A 367 -44.05 -9.62 -4.87
N ALA A 368 -43.30 -8.54 -5.01
CA ALA A 368 -43.74 -7.35 -5.76
C ALA A 368 -43.86 -7.58 -7.26
N TYR A 369 -43.29 -8.66 -7.78
CA TYR A 369 -43.31 -8.98 -9.21
C TYR A 369 -43.97 -10.34 -9.45
N ASP A 370 -44.87 -10.41 -10.42
CA ASP A 370 -45.51 -11.69 -10.81
C ASP A 370 -44.46 -12.62 -11.42
N TYR A 371 -44.13 -13.71 -10.71
CA TYR A 371 -43.13 -14.68 -11.15
C TYR A 371 -43.51 -15.41 -12.47
N GLY A 372 -44.78 -15.43 -12.84
CA GLY A 372 -45.23 -15.98 -14.12
C GLY A 372 -44.77 -15.14 -15.30
N VAL A 373 -44.66 -13.82 -15.10
CA VAL A 373 -44.24 -12.85 -16.13
C VAL A 373 -42.75 -12.58 -16.07
N TYR A 374 -42.20 -12.36 -14.85
CA TYR A 374 -40.82 -11.91 -14.64
C TYR A 374 -39.85 -13.06 -14.31
N GLY A 375 -40.35 -14.24 -13.92
CA GLY A 375 -39.52 -15.38 -13.60
C GLY A 375 -39.00 -15.37 -12.16
N SER A 376 -37.90 -16.09 -11.91
CA SER A 376 -37.24 -16.17 -10.61
C SER A 376 -35.74 -15.88 -10.77
N MET A 377 -35.17 -15.22 -9.82
CA MET A 377 -33.73 -14.95 -9.78
C MET A 377 -32.96 -16.16 -9.23
N GLN A 378 -31.78 -16.41 -9.76
CA GLN A 378 -30.87 -17.44 -9.23
C GLN A 378 -29.99 -16.84 -8.14
N GLY A 379 -29.80 -17.60 -7.07
CA GLY A 379 -28.95 -17.22 -5.96
C GLY A 379 -28.28 -18.44 -5.36
N VAL A 380 -27.35 -18.16 -4.46
CA VAL A 380 -26.60 -19.18 -3.72
C VAL A 380 -26.66 -18.87 -2.23
N VAL A 381 -26.86 -19.89 -1.41
CA VAL A 381 -26.84 -19.77 0.05
C VAL A 381 -25.41 -19.44 0.50
N THR A 382 -25.20 -18.26 1.09
CA THR A 382 -23.89 -17.81 1.57
C THR A 382 -23.72 -17.98 3.08
N GLU A 383 -24.80 -17.79 3.84
CA GLU A 383 -24.74 -17.85 5.29
C GLU A 383 -26.01 -18.50 5.87
N ILE A 384 -25.84 -19.27 6.93
CA ILE A 384 -26.96 -19.85 7.71
C ILE A 384 -26.68 -19.52 9.18
N SER A 385 -27.66 -18.94 9.88
CA SER A 385 -27.50 -18.61 11.30
C SER A 385 -27.18 -19.87 12.12
N ALA A 386 -26.28 -19.71 13.09
CA ALA A 386 -25.91 -20.81 14.00
C ALA A 386 -27.02 -21.18 14.98
N ASP A 387 -27.88 -20.22 15.34
CA ASP A 387 -29.01 -20.39 16.27
C ASP A 387 -30.30 -19.88 15.65
N THR A 388 -31.42 -20.29 16.24
CA THR A 388 -32.75 -19.87 15.85
C THR A 388 -33.05 -18.47 16.36
N VAL A 389 -33.64 -17.63 15.52
CA VAL A 389 -34.07 -16.28 15.86
C VAL A 389 -35.57 -16.31 16.16
N PRO A 390 -36.03 -15.73 17.28
CA PRO A 390 -37.45 -15.60 17.59
C PRO A 390 -38.10 -14.55 16.69
N GLU A 391 -39.28 -14.85 16.16
CA GLU A 391 -40.14 -13.89 15.47
C GLU A 391 -41.17 -13.30 16.47
N GLU A 392 -41.74 -12.15 16.12
CA GLU A 392 -42.76 -11.44 16.97
C GLU A 392 -43.94 -12.30 17.42
N ARG A 393 -44.21 -13.40 16.70
CA ARG A 393 -45.28 -14.36 17.03
C ARG A 393 -44.86 -15.56 17.86
N GLY A 394 -43.59 -15.58 18.31
CA GLY A 394 -43.04 -16.67 19.15
C GLY A 394 -42.57 -17.89 18.38
N GLU A 395 -42.71 -17.94 17.06
CA GLU A 395 -42.12 -18.98 16.22
C GLU A 395 -40.63 -18.78 16.07
N ARG A 396 -39.87 -19.87 16.09
CA ARG A 396 -38.42 -19.84 15.90
C ARG A 396 -38.09 -20.29 14.48
N HIS A 397 -37.15 -19.59 13.83
CA HIS A 397 -36.66 -19.92 12.51
C HIS A 397 -35.14 -19.73 12.39
N TYR A 398 -34.54 -20.42 11.43
CA TYR A 398 -33.18 -20.17 11.02
C TYR A 398 -33.16 -19.08 9.95
N ARG A 399 -32.26 -18.12 10.12
CA ARG A 399 -32.03 -17.06 9.15
C ARG A 399 -31.01 -17.54 8.13
N VAL A 400 -31.35 -17.47 6.86
CA VAL A 400 -30.53 -17.89 5.73
C VAL A 400 -30.31 -16.69 4.83
N LYS A 401 -29.07 -16.34 4.57
CA LYS A 401 -28.72 -15.32 3.60
C LYS A 401 -28.41 -15.96 2.25
N ILE A 402 -29.03 -15.44 1.22
CA ILE A 402 -28.91 -15.91 -0.16
C ILE A 402 -28.43 -14.74 -0.99
N GLU A 403 -27.23 -14.86 -1.53
CA GLU A 403 -26.67 -13.89 -2.46
C GLU A 403 -27.29 -14.14 -3.84
N VAL A 404 -27.94 -13.14 -4.38
CA VAL A 404 -28.58 -13.17 -5.68
C VAL A 404 -27.76 -12.35 -6.65
N THR A 405 -27.31 -12.97 -7.74
CA THR A 405 -26.67 -12.24 -8.83
C THR A 405 -27.74 -11.44 -9.58
N ARG A 406 -27.47 -10.16 -9.80
CA ARG A 406 -28.35 -9.23 -10.50
C ARG A 406 -28.40 -9.49 -12.01
N ASP A 407 -28.29 -10.76 -12.44
CA ASP A 407 -28.41 -11.13 -13.82
C ASP A 407 -29.85 -10.93 -14.27
N MET A 408 -30.15 -9.71 -14.70
CA MET A 408 -31.41 -9.28 -15.29
C MET A 408 -31.76 -10.06 -16.58
N GLU A 409 -30.83 -10.78 -17.14
CA GLU A 409 -30.97 -11.57 -18.36
C GLU A 409 -31.94 -12.74 -18.22
N HIS A 410 -32.29 -13.12 -16.99
CA HIS A 410 -33.23 -14.22 -16.73
C HIS A 410 -34.65 -13.74 -16.32
N LEU A 411 -34.84 -12.44 -16.14
CA LEU A 411 -36.16 -11.86 -15.98
C LEU A 411 -36.75 -11.63 -17.39
N LYS A 412 -37.61 -12.50 -17.84
CA LYS A 412 -38.38 -12.31 -19.07
C LYS A 412 -39.10 -10.95 -18.98
N ASN A 413 -38.87 -10.06 -19.95
CA ASN A 413 -39.48 -8.73 -20.07
C ASN A 413 -38.88 -7.61 -19.16
N ALA A 414 -37.62 -7.67 -18.75
CA ALA A 414 -36.98 -6.60 -17.98
C ALA A 414 -36.39 -5.46 -18.84
N ASP A 415 -37.05 -5.09 -19.93
CA ASP A 415 -36.61 -4.01 -20.85
C ASP A 415 -36.54 -2.61 -20.21
N ASN A 416 -37.01 -2.42 -18.98
CA ASN A 416 -37.02 -1.13 -18.28
C ASN A 416 -36.63 -1.28 -16.79
N GLY A 417 -35.49 -1.98 -16.50
CA GLY A 417 -34.85 -1.92 -15.20
C GLY A 417 -35.78 -1.86 -13.99
N THR A 418 -36.44 -2.99 -13.65
CA THR A 418 -37.24 -3.07 -12.42
C THR A 418 -36.31 -2.96 -11.21
N PRO A 419 -36.30 -1.83 -10.48
CA PRO A 419 -35.38 -1.63 -9.39
C PRO A 419 -35.73 -2.56 -8.24
N LEU A 420 -34.80 -3.44 -7.86
CA LEU A 420 -34.91 -4.19 -6.62
C LEU A 420 -34.56 -3.25 -5.46
N MET A 421 -35.54 -2.97 -4.63
CA MET A 421 -35.37 -2.08 -3.49
C MET A 421 -35.22 -2.89 -2.18
N PRO A 422 -34.31 -2.50 -1.30
CA PRO A 422 -34.25 -3.04 0.05
C PRO A 422 -35.63 -2.93 0.74
N GLY A 423 -36.01 -3.97 1.50
CA GLY A 423 -37.32 -4.04 2.16
C GLY A 423 -38.39 -4.77 1.39
N MET A 424 -38.21 -5.07 0.09
CA MET A 424 -39.16 -5.90 -0.66
C MET A 424 -39.22 -7.31 -0.10
N THR A 425 -40.43 -7.87 0.02
CA THR A 425 -40.64 -9.26 0.44
C THR A 425 -40.29 -10.21 -0.71
N ALA A 426 -39.66 -11.33 -0.34
CA ALA A 426 -39.22 -12.35 -1.27
C ALA A 426 -39.46 -13.76 -0.71
N THR A 427 -39.70 -14.73 -1.56
CA THR A 427 -39.74 -16.14 -1.22
C THR A 427 -38.55 -16.84 -1.85
N ALA A 428 -37.76 -17.54 -1.04
CA ALA A 428 -36.62 -18.32 -1.48
C ALA A 428 -36.96 -19.82 -1.48
N ASP A 429 -36.85 -20.46 -2.63
CA ASP A 429 -36.93 -21.90 -2.80
C ASP A 429 -35.50 -22.45 -2.90
N ILE A 430 -34.95 -22.98 -1.80
CA ILE A 430 -33.57 -23.52 -1.71
C ILE A 430 -33.58 -24.96 -2.17
N VAL A 431 -32.81 -25.30 -3.20
CA VAL A 431 -32.74 -26.66 -3.73
C VAL A 431 -31.80 -27.49 -2.89
N VAL A 432 -32.35 -28.37 -2.06
CA VAL A 432 -31.57 -29.16 -1.09
C VAL A 432 -31.17 -30.54 -1.63
N GLY A 433 -31.90 -31.06 -2.60
CA GLY A 433 -31.63 -32.36 -3.22
C GLY A 433 -32.55 -32.72 -4.37
N ARG A 434 -32.40 -33.93 -4.88
CA ARG A 434 -33.33 -34.52 -5.89
C ARG A 434 -33.82 -35.85 -5.35
N ARG A 435 -35.11 -36.07 -5.48
CA ARG A 435 -35.74 -37.37 -5.18
C ARG A 435 -36.51 -37.84 -6.40
N THR A 436 -36.64 -39.18 -6.58
CA THR A 436 -37.47 -39.71 -7.65
C THR A 436 -38.96 -39.72 -7.25
N VAL A 437 -39.85 -39.68 -8.22
CA VAL A 437 -41.31 -39.79 -7.99
C VAL A 437 -41.65 -41.05 -7.19
N TRP A 438 -40.91 -42.14 -7.45
CA TRP A 438 -41.06 -43.40 -6.70
C TRP A 438 -40.70 -43.22 -5.22
N GLN A 439 -39.59 -42.57 -4.89
CA GLN A 439 -39.20 -42.33 -3.51
C GLN A 439 -40.19 -41.42 -2.77
N TYR A 440 -40.80 -40.48 -3.50
CA TYR A 440 -41.84 -39.60 -2.95
C TYR A 440 -43.10 -40.39 -2.59
N LEU A 441 -43.58 -41.24 -3.49
CA LEU A 441 -44.77 -42.11 -3.29
C LEU A 441 -44.56 -43.16 -2.19
N MET A 442 -43.35 -43.69 -2.05
CA MET A 442 -43.03 -44.69 -1.02
C MET A 442 -42.68 -44.06 0.36
N SER A 443 -42.46 -42.74 0.42
CA SER A 443 -42.10 -42.03 1.65
C SER A 443 -43.10 -42.25 2.82
N PRO A 444 -44.43 -42.15 2.63
CA PRO A 444 -45.38 -42.39 3.72
C PRO A 444 -45.40 -43.85 4.19
N LEU A 445 -45.21 -44.82 3.27
CA LEU A 445 -45.12 -46.24 3.62
C LEU A 445 -43.85 -46.51 4.49
N ASN A 446 -42.72 -45.95 4.09
CA ASN A 446 -41.48 -46.06 4.85
C ASN A 446 -41.57 -45.41 6.26
N ARG A 447 -42.27 -44.28 6.36
CA ARG A 447 -42.54 -43.67 7.68
C ARG A 447 -43.45 -44.52 8.52
N PHE A 448 -44.50 -45.11 7.95
CA PHE A 448 -45.41 -46.01 8.64
C PHE A 448 -44.67 -47.24 9.22
N THR A 449 -43.83 -47.91 8.40
CA THR A 449 -43.07 -49.08 8.87
C THR A 449 -42.04 -48.74 9.97
N GLN A 450 -41.43 -47.56 9.94
CA GLN A 450 -40.49 -47.11 10.93
C GLN A 450 -41.15 -46.72 12.27
N THR A 451 -42.40 -46.22 12.21
CA THR A 451 -43.12 -45.74 13.40
C THR A 451 -43.98 -46.83 14.00
N ALA A 452 -44.61 -47.69 13.19
CA ALA A 452 -45.52 -48.77 13.67
C ALA A 452 -44.81 -49.98 14.27
N LEU A 453 -43.49 -50.15 14.02
CA LEU A 453 -42.70 -51.24 14.55
C LEU A 453 -41.81 -50.89 15.72
N ARG A 454 -42.01 -49.68 16.34
CA ARG A 454 -41.30 -49.24 17.55
C ARG A 454 -42.30 -48.77 18.58
N GLU A 455 -42.36 -49.46 19.71
CA GLU A 455 -43.03 -48.98 20.93
C GLU A 455 -42.26 -47.80 21.50
N PRO A 456 -42.90 -46.65 21.74
CA PRO A 456 -42.28 -45.57 22.47
C PRO A 456 -42.02 -46.01 23.92
N ARG A 457 -40.80 -45.93 24.38
CA ARG A 457 -40.48 -46.03 25.82
C ARG A 457 -40.76 -44.74 26.51
#